data_8cbd7d86648ece7bd722c2fb9db9055b
#
_entry.id   8cbd7d86648ece7bd722c2fb9db9055b
#
_cell.length_a   1.000
_cell.length_b   1.000
_cell.length_c   1.000
_cell.angle_alpha   90.00
_cell.angle_beta   90.00
_cell.angle_gamma   90.00
#
_symmetry.space_group_name_H-M   'P 1'
#
loop_
_entity.id
_entity.type
_entity.pdbx_description
1 polymer ?
#
loop_
_entity_poly.entity_id
_entity_poly.type
_entity_poly.pdbx_seq_one_letter_code
_entity_poly.pdbx_strand_id
1 'polypeptide(L)'
;MTNRKRIISMAAAVFFTALIVLSVWFISERNEKFTLTEKSVIAMGTVVTEKIYSENPGTAINDITAVINGLEDTISWRKESSAVAVLNKDGAVQNKYLGEAIYDMQALSRLTDGKFDLTVGKVSRLWGIGEETQRVPSEKEIKEALRTVGTDKVQAQGYTLTVDEGTLLDFGAIGKGFACDLIYTYLQNTKIDGAIVSVGGSVVAYGDYNKKGDKWRVAVTHPRETDKYLGVISFDEGFVSTSGDYERYFEEDGKRYHHILDATTGYPSESGLISATVVAESGIMSDALSTACLLVGEKKAIEILEGAGASAILVDENLNITTVGEIDFEKQ
;
A
#
# COMPACT_ATOMS: atom_id res chain seq x y z
N MET A 1 -58.61 47.40 7.73
CA MET A 1 -57.15 47.27 8.00
C MET A 1 -56.46 48.55 7.57
N THR A 2 -55.81 49.26 8.44
CA THR A 2 -55.12 50.52 8.17
C THR A 2 -53.95 50.29 7.21
N ASN A 3 -53.70 51.23 6.31
CA ASN A 3 -52.56 51.19 5.32
C ASN A 3 -51.23 50.78 5.97
N ARG A 4 -51.01 51.16 7.23
CA ARG A 4 -49.80 50.84 8.03
C ARG A 4 -49.65 49.32 8.28
N LYS A 5 -50.75 48.56 8.52
CA LYS A 5 -50.76 47.12 8.68
C LYS A 5 -50.46 46.36 7.35
N ARG A 6 -50.94 46.90 6.22
CA ARG A 6 -50.64 46.35 4.89
C ARG A 6 -49.16 46.52 4.52
N ILE A 7 -48.55 47.69 4.81
CA ILE A 7 -47.15 47.95 4.54
C ILE A 7 -46.24 47.05 5.42
N ILE A 8 -46.54 46.84 6.69
CA ILE A 8 -45.82 45.94 7.57
C ILE A 8 -45.93 44.49 7.11
N SER A 9 -47.11 44.04 6.68
CA SER A 9 -47.31 42.70 6.15
C SER A 9 -46.54 42.47 4.84
N MET A 10 -46.49 43.44 3.92
CA MET A 10 -45.73 43.35 2.70
C MET A 10 -44.19 43.35 2.97
N ALA A 11 -43.69 44.17 3.90
CA ALA A 11 -42.31 44.20 4.29
C ALA A 11 -41.87 42.88 4.94
N ALA A 12 -42.72 42.28 5.78
CA ALA A 12 -42.49 40.96 6.38
C ALA A 12 -42.45 39.85 5.32
N ALA A 13 -43.36 39.88 4.33
CA ALA A 13 -43.38 38.92 3.24
C ALA A 13 -42.11 39.00 2.35
N VAL A 14 -41.66 40.23 2.02
CA VAL A 14 -40.43 40.45 1.27
C VAL A 14 -39.20 39.97 2.05
N PHE A 15 -39.17 40.21 3.36
CA PHE A 15 -38.07 39.73 4.21
C PHE A 15 -38.04 38.22 4.31
N PHE A 16 -39.20 37.56 4.43
CA PHE A 16 -39.31 36.09 4.47
C PHE A 16 -38.94 35.45 3.11
N THR A 17 -39.33 36.04 1.99
CA THR A 17 -38.91 35.58 0.66
C THR A 17 -37.41 35.77 0.43
N ALA A 18 -36.81 36.85 0.88
CA ALA A 18 -35.39 37.08 0.81
C ALA A 18 -34.61 36.08 1.67
N LEU A 19 -35.11 35.73 2.86
CA LEU A 19 -34.53 34.68 3.73
C LEU A 19 -34.62 33.29 3.08
N ILE A 20 -35.74 32.95 2.43
CA ILE A 20 -35.90 31.68 1.73
C ILE A 20 -34.95 31.62 0.52
N VAL A 21 -34.84 32.69 -0.27
CA VAL A 21 -33.93 32.76 -1.40
C VAL A 21 -32.47 32.66 -0.95
N LEU A 22 -32.08 33.35 0.13
CA LEU A 22 -30.78 33.24 0.73
C LEU A 22 -30.49 31.84 1.29
N SER A 23 -31.47 31.21 1.92
CA SER A 23 -31.29 29.82 2.41
C SER A 23 -31.22 28.81 1.28
N VAL A 24 -32.01 28.97 0.22
CA VAL A 24 -31.92 28.12 -0.98
C VAL A 24 -30.60 28.37 -1.73
N TRP A 25 -30.13 29.61 -1.80
CA TRP A 25 -28.83 29.94 -2.37
C TRP A 25 -27.68 29.33 -1.53
N PHE A 26 -27.74 29.47 -0.18
CA PHE A 26 -26.78 28.86 0.73
C PHE A 26 -26.80 27.31 0.70
N ILE A 27 -27.99 26.69 0.52
CA ILE A 27 -28.15 25.25 0.35
C ILE A 27 -27.67 24.83 -1.06
N SER A 28 -27.86 25.67 -2.07
CA SER A 28 -27.38 25.42 -3.44
C SER A 28 -25.86 25.57 -3.55
N GLU A 29 -25.24 26.52 -2.84
CA GLU A 29 -23.77 26.63 -2.76
C GLU A 29 -23.17 25.47 -1.93
N ARG A 30 -23.90 24.94 -0.93
CA ARG A 30 -23.48 23.74 -0.17
C ARG A 30 -23.64 22.44 -0.96
N ASN A 31 -24.43 22.39 -2.02
CA ASN A 31 -24.45 21.32 -3.00
C ASN A 31 -23.37 21.56 -4.08
N GLU A 32 -22.16 21.90 -3.63
CA GLU A 32 -20.96 21.85 -4.46
C GLU A 32 -20.91 20.46 -5.09
N LYS A 33 -20.81 20.42 -6.41
CA LYS A 33 -20.82 19.21 -7.20
C LYS A 33 -19.59 18.37 -6.88
N PHE A 34 -19.71 17.52 -5.84
CA PHE A 34 -18.76 16.45 -5.61
C PHE A 34 -18.66 15.63 -6.88
N THR A 35 -17.56 15.75 -7.57
CA THR A 35 -17.29 14.95 -8.76
C THR A 35 -16.38 13.81 -8.35
N LEU A 36 -16.88 12.58 -8.47
CA LEU A 36 -16.03 11.40 -8.46
C LEU A 36 -15.34 11.33 -9.81
N THR A 37 -14.02 11.32 -9.80
CA THR A 37 -13.21 10.99 -10.98
C THR A 37 -12.44 9.70 -10.70
N GLU A 38 -12.57 8.75 -11.61
CA GLU A 38 -11.89 7.45 -11.53
C GLU A 38 -10.99 7.28 -12.75
N LYS A 39 -9.76 6.77 -12.51
CA LYS A 39 -8.79 6.43 -13.53
C LYS A 39 -8.03 5.17 -13.13
N SER A 40 -7.72 4.33 -14.10
CA SER A 40 -6.80 3.22 -13.91
C SER A 40 -5.62 3.37 -14.87
N VAL A 41 -4.42 3.12 -14.35
CA VAL A 41 -3.16 3.14 -15.10
C VAL A 41 -2.33 1.91 -14.73
N ILE A 42 -1.36 1.56 -15.57
CA ILE A 42 -0.36 0.53 -15.24
C ILE A 42 0.91 1.27 -14.79
N ALA A 43 1.34 1.02 -13.55
CA ALA A 43 2.59 1.53 -12.99
C ALA A 43 3.13 0.54 -11.95
N MET A 44 4.43 0.55 -11.69
CA MET A 44 5.10 -0.37 -10.75
C MET A 44 4.78 -1.86 -10.99
N GLY A 45 4.52 -2.24 -12.25
CA GLY A 45 4.18 -3.61 -12.64
C GLY A 45 2.81 -4.11 -12.14
N THR A 46 1.90 -3.19 -11.81
CA THR A 46 0.54 -3.50 -11.35
C THR A 46 -0.49 -2.52 -11.91
N VAL A 47 -1.78 -2.79 -11.67
CA VAL A 47 -2.86 -1.84 -11.94
C VAL A 47 -2.96 -0.88 -10.75
N VAL A 48 -2.94 0.41 -11.04
CA VAL A 48 -3.23 1.49 -10.11
C VAL A 48 -4.61 2.03 -10.41
N THR A 49 -5.49 2.07 -9.42
CA THR A 49 -6.84 2.63 -9.54
C THR A 49 -6.96 3.82 -8.60
N GLU A 50 -7.29 4.96 -9.16
CA GLU A 50 -7.44 6.23 -8.46
C GLU A 50 -8.90 6.65 -8.48
N LYS A 51 -9.50 6.90 -7.30
CA LYS A 51 -10.84 7.47 -7.13
C LYS A 51 -10.71 8.73 -6.29
N ILE A 52 -10.98 9.87 -6.90
CA ILE A 52 -10.82 11.19 -6.29
C ILE A 52 -12.15 11.90 -6.22
N TYR A 53 -12.46 12.37 -5.01
CA TYR A 53 -13.65 13.15 -4.68
C TYR A 53 -13.22 14.60 -4.46
N SER A 54 -13.55 15.48 -5.41
CA SER A 54 -13.20 16.90 -5.34
C SER A 54 -14.01 17.68 -6.35
N GLU A 55 -14.13 19.00 -6.14
CA GLU A 55 -14.71 19.92 -7.13
C GLU A 55 -13.87 20.02 -8.41
N ASN A 56 -12.56 19.85 -8.29
CA ASN A 56 -11.62 19.97 -9.40
C ASN A 56 -10.54 18.88 -9.37
N PRO A 57 -10.91 17.61 -9.63
CA PRO A 57 -10.00 16.48 -9.53
C PRO A 57 -8.96 16.39 -10.65
N GLY A 58 -9.10 17.21 -11.72
CA GLY A 58 -8.40 17.00 -12.98
C GLY A 58 -6.87 17.03 -12.94
N THR A 59 -6.26 17.82 -12.03
CA THR A 59 -4.80 17.85 -11.86
C THR A 59 -4.31 16.73 -10.96
N ALA A 60 -5.06 16.39 -9.91
CA ALA A 60 -4.64 15.43 -8.89
C ALA A 60 -4.33 14.03 -9.46
N ILE A 61 -5.13 13.53 -10.39
CA ILE A 61 -4.88 12.24 -11.06
C ILE A 61 -3.52 12.22 -11.77
N ASN A 62 -3.20 13.29 -12.51
CA ASN A 62 -1.91 13.34 -13.21
C ASN A 62 -0.75 13.49 -12.24
N ASP A 63 -0.95 14.25 -11.17
CA ASP A 63 0.07 14.46 -10.15
C ASP A 63 0.33 13.18 -9.35
N ILE A 64 -0.71 12.41 -8.96
CA ILE A 64 -0.57 11.09 -8.31
C ILE A 64 0.18 10.12 -9.24
N THR A 65 -0.19 10.06 -10.51
CA THR A 65 0.53 9.25 -11.50
C THR A 65 2.01 9.67 -11.59
N ALA A 66 2.32 10.97 -11.54
CA ALA A 66 3.69 11.47 -11.55
C ALA A 66 4.46 11.09 -10.27
N VAL A 67 3.82 11.15 -9.10
CA VAL A 67 4.39 10.70 -7.81
C VAL A 67 4.79 9.22 -7.88
N ILE A 68 3.89 8.36 -8.38
CA ILE A 68 4.14 6.93 -8.52
C ILE A 68 5.31 6.66 -9.47
N ASN A 69 5.34 7.32 -10.64
CA ASN A 69 6.41 7.16 -11.62
C ASN A 69 7.76 7.65 -11.05
N GLY A 70 7.78 8.77 -10.31
CA GLY A 70 8.97 9.30 -9.65
C GLY A 70 9.53 8.33 -8.58
N LEU A 71 8.65 7.67 -7.85
CA LEU A 71 9.07 6.62 -6.92
C LEU A 71 9.64 5.41 -7.68
N GLU A 72 8.97 4.96 -8.74
CA GLU A 72 9.46 3.84 -9.56
C GLU A 72 10.85 4.13 -10.14
N ASP A 73 11.09 5.39 -10.55
CA ASP A 73 12.42 5.87 -10.99
C ASP A 73 13.45 5.88 -9.85
N THR A 74 13.02 5.77 -8.61
CA THR A 74 13.91 5.69 -7.44
C THR A 74 14.18 4.25 -7.01
N ILE A 75 13.14 3.41 -6.89
CA ILE A 75 13.24 2.09 -6.24
C ILE A 75 13.31 0.89 -7.20
N SER A 76 13.03 1.07 -8.48
CA SER A 76 12.99 -0.05 -9.43
C SER A 76 14.38 -0.55 -9.79
N TRP A 77 14.76 -1.72 -9.34
CA TRP A 77 16.02 -2.34 -9.76
C TRP A 77 16.05 -2.70 -11.26
N ARG A 78 14.92 -2.66 -11.97
CA ARG A 78 14.80 -2.89 -13.41
C ARG A 78 15.12 -1.66 -14.26
N LYS A 79 15.02 -0.46 -13.69
CA LYS A 79 15.36 0.80 -14.37
C LYS A 79 16.82 1.16 -14.06
N GLU A 80 17.72 1.03 -15.02
CA GLU A 80 19.17 1.21 -14.83
C GLU A 80 19.55 2.55 -14.19
N SER A 81 18.75 3.61 -14.40
CA SER A 81 18.98 4.95 -13.84
C SER A 81 18.40 5.14 -12.44
N SER A 82 17.67 4.18 -11.89
CA SER A 82 17.08 4.30 -10.56
C SER A 82 18.16 4.30 -9.47
N ALA A 83 17.83 4.94 -8.33
CA ALA A 83 18.78 4.97 -7.20
C ALA A 83 19.09 3.55 -6.68
N VAL A 84 18.13 2.64 -6.66
CA VAL A 84 18.35 1.23 -6.26
C VAL A 84 19.18 0.48 -7.29
N ALA A 85 18.97 0.69 -8.59
CA ALA A 85 19.79 0.04 -9.61
C ALA A 85 21.26 0.54 -9.56
N VAL A 86 21.46 1.85 -9.34
CA VAL A 86 22.80 2.45 -9.13
C VAL A 86 23.43 1.86 -7.86
N LEU A 87 22.72 1.82 -6.73
CA LEU A 87 23.22 1.22 -5.49
C LEU A 87 23.63 -0.24 -5.70
N ASN A 88 22.79 -1.02 -6.37
CA ASN A 88 23.03 -2.44 -6.67
C ASN A 88 24.21 -2.67 -7.62
N LYS A 89 24.54 -1.70 -8.47
CA LYS A 89 25.64 -1.79 -9.44
C LYS A 89 26.95 -1.24 -8.91
N ASP A 90 26.89 -0.06 -8.30
CA ASP A 90 28.07 0.74 -7.96
C ASP A 90 28.42 0.61 -6.45
N GLY A 91 27.57 -0.05 -5.66
CA GLY A 91 27.78 -0.28 -4.23
C GLY A 91 27.47 0.92 -3.33
N ALA A 92 27.13 2.09 -3.90
CA ALA A 92 26.82 3.29 -3.13
C ALA A 92 25.84 4.21 -3.88
N VAL A 93 25.00 4.92 -3.11
CA VAL A 93 24.11 5.97 -3.63
C VAL A 93 23.81 7.00 -2.55
N GLN A 94 23.50 8.24 -2.93
CA GLN A 94 22.95 9.24 -2.01
C GLN A 94 21.44 9.41 -2.27
N ASN A 95 20.62 9.02 -1.30
CA ASN A 95 19.17 9.17 -1.38
C ASN A 95 18.57 9.18 0.03
N LYS A 96 17.86 10.25 0.39
CA LYS A 96 17.25 10.41 1.70
C LYS A 96 16.16 9.35 1.96
N TYR A 97 15.25 9.18 1.03
CA TYR A 97 14.07 8.32 1.20
C TYR A 97 14.44 6.85 1.35
N LEU A 98 15.45 6.38 0.62
CA LEU A 98 15.93 5.01 0.73
C LEU A 98 16.57 4.74 2.10
N GLY A 99 17.28 5.72 2.68
CA GLY A 99 17.93 5.59 3.99
C GLY A 99 16.92 5.36 5.11
N GLU A 100 15.85 6.16 5.14
CA GLU A 100 14.77 6.03 6.12
C GLU A 100 14.07 4.66 5.99
N ALA A 101 13.66 4.28 4.77
CA ALA A 101 13.02 2.99 4.52
C ALA A 101 13.91 1.79 4.92
N ILE A 102 15.21 1.84 4.63
CA ILE A 102 16.14 0.76 5.00
C ILE A 102 16.25 0.62 6.52
N TYR A 103 16.30 1.74 7.26
CA TYR A 103 16.39 1.70 8.72
C TYR A 103 15.20 0.95 9.34
N ASP A 104 13.97 1.27 8.92
CA ASP A 104 12.76 0.63 9.40
C ASP A 104 12.72 -0.86 9.02
N MET A 105 13.12 -1.18 7.80
CA MET A 105 13.15 -2.57 7.32
C MET A 105 14.22 -3.41 7.99
N GLN A 106 15.34 -2.83 8.41
CA GLN A 106 16.33 -3.52 9.25
C GLN A 106 15.77 -3.88 10.64
N ALA A 107 14.90 -3.02 11.21
CA ALA A 107 14.20 -3.35 12.44
C ALA A 107 13.23 -4.53 12.24
N LEU A 108 12.45 -4.52 11.17
CA LEU A 108 11.53 -5.60 10.83
C LEU A 108 12.27 -6.91 10.51
N SER A 109 13.42 -6.83 9.84
CA SER A 109 14.27 -8.01 9.59
C SER A 109 14.66 -8.70 10.91
N ARG A 110 15.08 -7.93 11.92
CA ARG A 110 15.40 -8.48 13.25
C ARG A 110 14.18 -9.13 13.92
N LEU A 111 12.99 -8.53 13.81
CA LEU A 111 11.75 -9.07 14.39
C LEU A 111 11.29 -10.37 13.70
N THR A 112 11.66 -10.56 12.45
CA THR A 112 11.34 -11.75 11.64
C THR A 112 12.46 -12.78 11.61
N ASP A 113 13.47 -12.65 12.48
CA ASP A 113 14.66 -13.53 12.52
C ASP A 113 15.39 -13.61 11.16
N GLY A 114 15.41 -12.50 10.42
CA GLY A 114 16.04 -12.36 9.11
C GLY A 114 15.22 -12.89 7.92
N LYS A 115 14.03 -13.43 8.14
CA LYS A 115 13.19 -13.97 7.05
C LYS A 115 12.73 -12.88 6.08
N PHE A 116 12.37 -11.70 6.61
CA PHE A 116 12.12 -10.50 5.84
C PHE A 116 13.43 -9.70 5.70
N ASP A 117 13.92 -9.52 4.48
CA ASP A 117 15.14 -8.75 4.24
C ASP A 117 15.14 -8.16 2.82
N LEU A 118 15.37 -6.85 2.71
CA LEU A 118 15.44 -6.18 1.41
C LEU A 118 16.68 -6.57 0.59
N THR A 119 17.72 -7.19 1.20
CA THR A 119 18.90 -7.67 0.49
C THR A 119 18.67 -8.96 -0.29
N VAL A 120 17.44 -9.47 -0.31
CA VAL A 120 17.03 -10.69 -1.01
C VAL A 120 17.10 -10.58 -2.56
N GLY A 121 17.45 -9.42 -3.10
CA GLY A 121 17.37 -9.12 -4.53
C GLY A 121 18.10 -10.10 -5.44
N LYS A 122 19.22 -10.70 -5.00
CA LYS A 122 19.91 -11.74 -5.78
C LYS A 122 19.10 -13.03 -5.85
N VAL A 123 18.42 -13.39 -4.76
CA VAL A 123 17.52 -14.54 -4.69
C VAL A 123 16.27 -14.29 -5.56
N SER A 124 15.65 -13.09 -5.44
CA SER A 124 14.50 -12.71 -6.27
C SER A 124 14.81 -12.84 -7.78
N ARG A 125 15.97 -12.33 -8.20
CA ARG A 125 16.41 -12.44 -9.61
C ARG A 125 16.67 -13.88 -10.04
N LEU A 126 17.18 -14.71 -9.14
CA LEU A 126 17.49 -16.12 -9.42
C LEU A 126 16.22 -16.93 -9.68
N TRP A 127 15.15 -16.68 -8.91
CA TRP A 127 13.84 -17.30 -9.11
C TRP A 127 13.09 -16.74 -10.33
N GLY A 128 13.20 -15.43 -10.59
CA GLY A 128 12.55 -14.75 -11.71
C GLY A 128 11.03 -14.87 -11.71
N ILE A 129 10.39 -15.05 -10.55
CA ILE A 129 8.94 -15.31 -10.45
C ILE A 129 8.14 -14.15 -11.06
N GLY A 130 7.26 -14.48 -11.99
CA GLY A 130 6.48 -13.51 -12.77
C GLY A 130 7.23 -12.94 -13.98
N GLU A 131 8.41 -13.45 -14.31
CA GLU A 131 9.20 -13.11 -15.50
C GLU A 131 9.28 -14.30 -16.46
N GLU A 132 9.69 -14.05 -17.70
CA GLU A 132 9.88 -15.12 -18.68
C GLU A 132 10.99 -16.11 -18.26
N THR A 133 11.89 -15.68 -17.39
CA THR A 133 13.04 -16.45 -16.88
C THR A 133 12.74 -17.27 -15.64
N GLN A 134 11.47 -17.30 -15.18
CA GLN A 134 11.09 -18.01 -13.96
C GLN A 134 11.44 -19.49 -14.02
N ARG A 135 11.99 -20.00 -12.92
CA ARG A 135 12.41 -21.41 -12.79
C ARG A 135 12.62 -21.79 -11.34
N VAL A 136 12.71 -23.06 -11.05
CA VAL A 136 13.23 -23.55 -9.76
C VAL A 136 14.76 -23.55 -9.82
N PRO A 137 15.46 -22.72 -9.00
CA PRO A 137 16.91 -22.71 -8.97
C PRO A 137 17.46 -23.98 -8.29
N SER A 138 18.69 -24.37 -8.63
CA SER A 138 19.37 -25.43 -7.90
C SER A 138 19.76 -24.96 -6.47
N GLU A 139 19.87 -25.92 -5.55
CA GLU A 139 20.29 -25.67 -4.17
C GLU A 139 21.66 -24.96 -4.09
N LYS A 140 22.58 -25.28 -5.03
CA LYS A 140 23.87 -24.62 -5.10
C LYS A 140 23.75 -23.13 -5.45
N GLU A 141 22.89 -22.79 -6.42
CA GLU A 141 22.66 -21.38 -6.82
C GLU A 141 22.03 -20.60 -5.68
N ILE A 142 21.05 -21.19 -4.98
CA ILE A 142 20.40 -20.56 -3.80
C ILE A 142 21.43 -20.30 -2.70
N LYS A 143 22.23 -21.29 -2.33
CA LYS A 143 23.27 -21.14 -1.32
C LYS A 143 24.30 -20.06 -1.68
N GLU A 144 24.64 -19.93 -2.96
CA GLU A 144 25.53 -18.88 -3.41
C GLU A 144 24.88 -17.49 -3.34
N ALA A 145 23.61 -17.37 -3.73
CA ALA A 145 22.86 -16.13 -3.63
C ALA A 145 22.69 -15.66 -2.17
N LEU A 146 22.41 -16.59 -1.25
CA LEU A 146 22.24 -16.30 0.18
C LEU A 146 23.50 -15.73 0.87
N ARG A 147 24.71 -15.92 0.32
CA ARG A 147 25.93 -15.33 0.88
C ARG A 147 25.92 -13.81 0.87
N THR A 148 25.12 -13.21 0.02
CA THR A 148 25.01 -11.76 -0.14
C THR A 148 23.76 -11.17 0.52
N VAL A 149 23.00 -11.99 1.25
CA VAL A 149 21.79 -11.58 1.97
C VAL A 149 22.14 -11.30 3.43
N GLY A 150 21.56 -10.25 4.00
CA GLY A 150 21.68 -9.86 5.40
C GLY A 150 21.70 -8.35 5.60
N THR A 151 20.98 -7.87 6.61
CA THR A 151 20.91 -6.45 6.95
C THR A 151 22.24 -5.83 7.34
N ASP A 152 23.20 -6.63 7.82
CA ASP A 152 24.57 -6.24 8.13
C ASP A 152 25.40 -5.81 6.91
N LYS A 153 24.94 -6.16 5.70
CA LYS A 153 25.56 -5.84 4.42
C LYS A 153 25.14 -4.50 3.84
N VAL A 154 24.24 -3.79 4.53
CA VAL A 154 23.74 -2.48 4.14
C VAL A 154 24.04 -1.47 5.24
N GLN A 155 24.69 -0.37 4.89
CA GLN A 155 24.95 0.72 5.81
C GLN A 155 24.30 2.00 5.32
N ALA A 156 23.68 2.72 6.24
CA ALA A 156 23.10 4.04 6.02
C ALA A 156 23.82 5.05 6.91
N GLN A 157 24.45 6.07 6.33
CA GLN A 157 25.07 7.18 7.03
C GLN A 157 24.56 8.51 6.46
N GLY A 158 23.65 9.14 7.16
CA GLY A 158 22.89 10.27 6.64
C GLY A 158 22.12 9.85 5.39
N TYR A 159 22.38 10.53 4.26
CA TYR A 159 21.74 10.19 2.98
C TYR A 159 22.57 9.24 2.11
N THR A 160 23.74 8.84 2.58
CA THR A 160 24.63 7.91 1.85
C THR A 160 24.30 6.49 2.26
N LEU A 161 23.97 5.67 1.27
CA LEU A 161 23.77 4.24 1.38
C LEU A 161 24.92 3.51 0.73
N THR A 162 25.43 2.48 1.37
CA THR A 162 26.44 1.57 0.82
C THR A 162 26.01 0.13 1.03
N VAL A 163 26.40 -0.75 0.12
CA VAL A 163 26.18 -2.20 0.22
C VAL A 163 27.49 -2.94 0.01
N ASP A 164 27.64 -4.10 0.65
CA ASP A 164 28.75 -5.00 0.43
C ASP A 164 28.73 -5.54 -1.01
N GLU A 165 29.90 -5.93 -1.53
CA GLU A 165 30.05 -6.47 -2.87
C GLU A 165 29.12 -7.65 -3.14
N GLY A 166 28.34 -7.56 -4.21
CA GLY A 166 27.39 -8.58 -4.65
C GLY A 166 26.05 -8.56 -3.93
N THR A 167 25.84 -7.71 -2.91
CA THR A 167 24.53 -7.50 -2.27
C THR A 167 23.63 -6.74 -3.21
N LEU A 168 22.40 -7.23 -3.39
CA LEU A 168 21.37 -6.59 -4.22
C LEU A 168 20.12 -6.33 -3.41
N LEU A 169 19.69 -5.07 -3.39
CA LEU A 169 18.43 -4.67 -2.76
C LEU A 169 17.25 -4.89 -3.70
N ASP A 170 16.12 -5.33 -3.13
CA ASP A 170 14.81 -5.43 -3.77
C ASP A 170 13.75 -4.80 -2.86
N PHE A 171 13.11 -3.74 -3.35
CA PHE A 171 12.07 -3.00 -2.65
C PHE A 171 10.65 -3.53 -2.93
N GLY A 172 10.52 -4.70 -3.56
CA GLY A 172 9.23 -5.26 -3.97
C GLY A 172 8.23 -5.45 -2.82
N ALA A 173 8.73 -5.75 -1.62
CA ALA A 173 7.92 -6.00 -0.42
C ALA A 173 7.39 -4.73 0.27
N ILE A 174 7.84 -3.54 -0.15
CA ILE A 174 7.44 -2.25 0.46
C ILE A 174 7.11 -1.18 -0.58
N GLY A 175 7.38 -1.43 -1.85
CA GLY A 175 7.34 -0.40 -2.89
C GLY A 175 5.95 0.16 -3.14
N LYS A 176 4.91 -0.68 -3.04
CA LYS A 176 3.52 -0.25 -3.22
C LYS A 176 3.04 0.57 -2.02
N GLY A 177 3.38 0.13 -0.81
CA GLY A 177 3.12 0.89 0.40
C GLY A 177 3.86 2.23 0.42
N PHE A 178 5.10 2.27 -0.04
CA PHE A 178 5.86 3.51 -0.18
C PHE A 178 5.18 4.50 -1.15
N ALA A 179 4.62 4.00 -2.26
CA ALA A 179 3.81 4.83 -3.14
C ALA A 179 2.59 5.41 -2.41
N CYS A 180 1.92 4.61 -1.58
CA CYS A 180 0.79 5.06 -0.77
C CYS A 180 1.17 6.19 0.20
N ASP A 181 2.33 6.12 0.86
CA ASP A 181 2.82 7.19 1.75
C ASP A 181 3.07 8.50 1.01
N LEU A 182 3.69 8.43 -0.17
CA LEU A 182 3.93 9.61 -1.00
C LEU A 182 2.63 10.21 -1.53
N ILE A 183 1.68 9.37 -1.94
CA ILE A 183 0.34 9.80 -2.36
C ILE A 183 -0.39 10.48 -1.20
N TYR A 184 -0.36 9.90 0.00
CA TYR A 184 -0.97 10.49 1.19
C TYR A 184 -0.38 11.86 1.50
N THR A 185 0.95 11.97 1.48
CA THR A 185 1.66 13.24 1.66
C THR A 185 1.27 14.27 0.60
N TYR A 186 1.10 13.87 -0.66
CA TYR A 186 0.62 14.74 -1.73
C TYR A 186 -0.81 15.22 -1.42
N LEU A 187 -1.73 14.32 -1.07
CA LEU A 187 -3.14 14.62 -0.79
C LEU A 187 -3.29 15.59 0.39
N GLN A 188 -2.51 15.42 1.46
CA GLN A 188 -2.49 16.35 2.60
C GLN A 188 -2.11 17.79 2.22
N ASN A 189 -1.35 17.98 1.16
CA ASN A 189 -0.89 19.29 0.69
C ASN A 189 -1.74 19.85 -0.47
N THR A 190 -2.89 19.24 -0.75
CA THR A 190 -3.81 19.64 -1.83
C THR A 190 -5.18 20.02 -1.30
N LYS A 191 -6.04 20.54 -2.17
CA LYS A 191 -7.45 20.84 -1.86
C LYS A 191 -8.38 19.70 -2.31
N ILE A 192 -7.95 18.45 -2.08
CA ILE A 192 -8.76 17.27 -2.34
C ILE A 192 -9.58 16.96 -1.10
N ASP A 193 -10.89 16.76 -1.25
CA ASP A 193 -11.79 16.47 -0.13
C ASP A 193 -11.68 15.03 0.33
N GLY A 194 -11.51 14.10 -0.60
CA GLY A 194 -11.27 12.69 -0.31
C GLY A 194 -10.73 11.94 -1.51
N ALA A 195 -9.96 10.90 -1.26
CA ALA A 195 -9.42 10.02 -2.28
C ALA A 195 -9.20 8.61 -1.74
N ILE A 196 -9.36 7.61 -2.60
CA ILE A 196 -8.87 6.26 -2.37
C ILE A 196 -8.06 5.84 -3.59
N VAL A 197 -6.81 5.45 -3.34
CA VAL A 197 -5.90 5.00 -4.39
C VAL A 197 -5.40 3.60 -4.05
N SER A 198 -5.61 2.68 -5.00
CA SER A 198 -5.10 1.31 -4.92
C SER A 198 -3.89 1.18 -5.83
N VAL A 199 -2.77 0.77 -5.29
CA VAL A 199 -1.53 0.42 -6.00
C VAL A 199 -1.35 -1.09 -5.90
N GLY A 200 -2.02 -1.83 -6.79
CA GLY A 200 -2.11 -3.29 -6.66
C GLY A 200 -2.77 -3.71 -5.35
N GLY A 201 -2.05 -4.48 -4.52
CA GLY A 201 -2.53 -4.94 -3.20
C GLY A 201 -2.45 -3.90 -2.07
N SER A 202 -1.86 -2.72 -2.31
CA SER A 202 -1.73 -1.67 -1.29
C SER A 202 -2.68 -0.52 -1.59
N VAL A 203 -3.37 -0.02 -0.56
CA VAL A 203 -4.42 1.00 -0.66
C VAL A 203 -4.15 2.11 0.32
N VAL A 204 -4.29 3.34 -0.14
CA VAL A 204 -4.35 4.52 0.71
C VAL A 204 -5.72 5.19 0.57
N ALA A 205 -6.32 5.55 1.69
CA ALA A 205 -7.53 6.36 1.75
C ALA A 205 -7.24 7.65 2.52
N TYR A 206 -7.77 8.76 2.01
CA TYR A 206 -7.58 10.10 2.55
C TYR A 206 -8.88 10.88 2.58
N GLY A 207 -9.11 11.63 3.67
CA GLY A 207 -10.23 12.54 3.80
C GLY A 207 -11.60 11.86 3.77
N ASP A 208 -12.62 12.61 3.43
CA ASP A 208 -14.03 12.19 3.53
C ASP A 208 -14.57 11.70 2.17
N TYR A 209 -15.06 10.46 2.16
CA TYR A 209 -15.68 9.82 0.99
C TYR A 209 -16.86 10.62 0.42
N ASN A 210 -17.67 11.27 1.26
CA ASN A 210 -18.93 11.90 0.79
C ASN A 210 -19.42 13.09 1.64
N LYS A 211 -18.55 13.69 2.46
CA LYS A 211 -18.92 14.77 3.42
C LYS A 211 -20.03 14.38 4.43
N LYS A 212 -20.29 13.09 4.61
CA LYS A 212 -21.30 12.58 5.55
C LYS A 212 -20.69 11.77 6.70
N GLY A 213 -19.36 11.58 6.68
CA GLY A 213 -18.65 10.75 7.65
C GLY A 213 -18.81 9.25 7.40
N ASP A 214 -19.13 8.84 6.18
CA ASP A 214 -19.13 7.42 5.81
C ASP A 214 -17.70 6.93 5.66
N LYS A 215 -17.43 5.71 6.14
CA LYS A 215 -16.11 5.09 6.09
C LYS A 215 -15.72 4.62 4.68
N TRP A 216 -14.43 4.64 4.40
CA TRP A 216 -13.85 3.96 3.25
C TRP A 216 -14.02 2.45 3.38
N ARG A 217 -14.21 1.77 2.26
CA ARG A 217 -14.44 0.32 2.22
C ARG A 217 -13.48 -0.36 1.27
N VAL A 218 -12.73 -1.34 1.78
CA VAL A 218 -11.76 -2.14 1.02
C VAL A 218 -12.15 -3.61 1.11
N ALA A 219 -12.35 -4.25 -0.05
CA ALA A 219 -12.62 -5.68 -0.11
C ALA A 219 -11.34 -6.49 0.12
N VAL A 220 -11.45 -7.54 0.93
CA VAL A 220 -10.38 -8.53 1.15
C VAL A 220 -10.58 -9.67 0.18
N THR A 221 -9.69 -9.80 -0.81
CA THR A 221 -9.78 -10.80 -1.88
C THR A 221 -9.72 -12.23 -1.31
N HIS A 222 -10.54 -13.13 -1.87
CA HIS A 222 -10.48 -14.54 -1.54
C HIS A 222 -9.23 -15.20 -2.17
N PRO A 223 -8.33 -15.82 -1.38
CA PRO A 223 -7.00 -16.23 -1.87
C PRO A 223 -7.00 -17.40 -2.86
N ARG A 224 -8.12 -18.08 -3.03
CA ARG A 224 -8.27 -19.21 -3.96
C ARG A 224 -9.32 -18.99 -5.04
N GLU A 225 -10.19 -18.00 -4.87
CA GLU A 225 -11.24 -17.60 -5.81
C GLU A 225 -11.15 -16.08 -6.00
N THR A 226 -10.18 -15.63 -6.81
CA THR A 226 -9.80 -14.20 -6.93
C THR A 226 -10.87 -13.29 -7.55
N ASP A 227 -11.96 -13.85 -8.04
CA ASP A 227 -13.19 -13.16 -8.45
C ASP A 227 -14.17 -12.93 -7.28
N LYS A 228 -13.88 -13.48 -6.09
CA LYS A 228 -14.64 -13.31 -4.85
C LYS A 228 -13.83 -12.56 -3.79
N TYR A 229 -14.52 -12.16 -2.73
CA TYR A 229 -13.90 -11.56 -1.54
C TYR A 229 -14.36 -12.27 -0.25
N LEU A 230 -13.50 -12.26 0.77
CA LEU A 230 -13.77 -12.84 2.09
C LEU A 230 -14.65 -11.95 2.95
N GLY A 231 -14.63 -10.66 2.68
CA GLY A 231 -15.33 -9.63 3.43
C GLY A 231 -14.83 -8.24 3.08
N VAL A 232 -15.26 -7.25 3.85
CA VAL A 232 -14.94 -5.84 3.63
C VAL A 232 -14.42 -5.22 4.91
N ILE A 233 -13.30 -4.51 4.82
CA ILE A 233 -12.77 -3.65 5.88
C ILE A 233 -13.36 -2.26 5.71
N SER A 234 -13.83 -1.65 6.81
CA SER A 234 -14.29 -0.26 6.86
C SER A 234 -13.39 0.57 7.79
N PHE A 235 -12.89 1.72 7.33
CA PHE A 235 -11.99 2.60 8.09
C PHE A 235 -12.13 4.05 7.64
N ASP A 236 -11.69 5.01 8.48
CA ASP A 236 -11.88 6.43 8.21
C ASP A 236 -10.86 6.95 7.19
N GLU A 237 -9.58 6.83 7.49
CA GLU A 237 -8.46 7.09 6.56
C GLU A 237 -7.24 6.27 6.97
N GLY A 238 -6.26 6.11 6.08
CA GLY A 238 -5.02 5.39 6.35
C GLY A 238 -4.64 4.40 5.27
N PHE A 239 -3.98 3.32 5.67
CA PHE A 239 -3.29 2.41 4.76
C PHE A 239 -3.70 0.97 5.02
N VAL A 240 -3.99 0.24 3.93
CA VAL A 240 -4.31 -1.18 3.95
C VAL A 240 -3.47 -1.87 2.87
N SER A 241 -2.72 -2.90 3.23
CA SER A 241 -1.97 -3.68 2.24
C SER A 241 -2.27 -5.17 2.39
N THR A 242 -2.38 -5.86 1.27
CA THR A 242 -2.54 -7.30 1.22
C THR A 242 -1.37 -7.94 0.49
N SER A 243 -0.78 -8.95 1.11
CA SER A 243 0.15 -9.89 0.50
C SER A 243 -0.47 -11.27 0.43
N GLY A 244 -0.20 -12.01 -0.66
CA GLY A 244 -0.73 -13.35 -0.84
C GLY A 244 0.12 -14.23 -1.76
N ASP A 245 0.09 -15.53 -1.53
CA ASP A 245 0.79 -16.54 -2.32
C ASP A 245 0.21 -16.72 -3.72
N TYR A 246 -0.92 -16.07 -4.00
CA TYR A 246 -1.69 -16.15 -5.25
C TYR A 246 -1.46 -14.96 -6.20
N GLU A 247 -0.72 -13.92 -5.79
CA GLU A 247 -0.51 -12.73 -6.61
C GLU A 247 0.47 -12.99 -7.75
N ARG A 248 1.64 -13.58 -7.44
CA ARG A 248 2.66 -13.95 -8.42
C ARG A 248 3.24 -15.30 -8.05
N TYR A 249 3.03 -16.30 -8.90
CA TYR A 249 3.53 -17.65 -8.70
C TYR A 249 3.64 -18.37 -10.04
N PHE A 250 4.35 -19.47 -10.03
CA PHE A 250 4.27 -20.50 -11.05
C PHE A 250 4.13 -21.89 -10.42
N GLU A 251 3.74 -22.87 -11.19
CA GLU A 251 3.62 -24.26 -10.72
C GLU A 251 4.56 -25.14 -11.54
N GLU A 252 5.33 -25.97 -10.83
CA GLU A 252 6.23 -26.97 -11.42
C GLU A 252 6.13 -28.25 -10.59
N ASP A 253 5.94 -29.39 -11.25
CA ASP A 253 5.76 -30.71 -10.63
C ASP A 253 4.67 -30.77 -9.54
N GLY A 254 3.58 -30.01 -9.71
CA GLY A 254 2.45 -29.96 -8.79
C GLY A 254 2.70 -29.12 -7.53
N LYS A 255 3.86 -28.43 -7.44
CA LYS A 255 4.19 -27.51 -6.36
C LYS A 255 4.08 -26.07 -6.85
N ARG A 256 3.49 -25.19 -6.01
CA ARG A 256 3.41 -23.74 -6.22
C ARG A 256 4.64 -23.06 -5.67
N TYR A 257 5.24 -22.19 -6.48
CA TYR A 257 6.36 -21.33 -6.10
C TYR A 257 5.96 -19.87 -6.25
N HIS A 258 5.69 -19.22 -5.12
CA HIS A 258 5.26 -17.82 -5.09
C HIS A 258 6.40 -16.87 -4.77
N HIS A 259 6.22 -15.58 -5.05
CA HIS A 259 7.24 -14.54 -4.99
C HIS A 259 7.65 -14.09 -3.58
N ILE A 260 6.96 -14.53 -2.53
CA ILE A 260 7.31 -14.17 -1.14
C ILE A 260 8.40 -15.14 -0.67
N LEU A 261 9.64 -14.68 -0.77
CA LEU A 261 10.84 -15.48 -0.52
C LEU A 261 11.35 -15.29 0.90
N ASP A 262 11.57 -16.38 1.63
CA ASP A 262 12.24 -16.39 2.93
C ASP A 262 13.74 -16.12 2.71
N ALA A 263 14.23 -14.98 3.18
CA ALA A 263 15.61 -14.55 2.98
C ALA A 263 16.64 -15.41 3.71
N THR A 264 16.22 -16.26 4.67
CA THR A 264 17.10 -17.20 5.38
C THR A 264 17.28 -18.51 4.65
N THR A 265 16.27 -18.95 3.90
CA THR A 265 16.28 -20.21 3.17
C THR A 265 16.50 -20.03 1.67
N GLY A 266 16.10 -18.87 1.12
CA GLY A 266 16.10 -18.55 -0.30
C GLY A 266 14.99 -19.24 -1.10
N TYR A 267 14.01 -19.82 -0.43
CA TYR A 267 12.83 -20.46 -1.03
C TYR A 267 11.55 -19.66 -0.75
N PRO A 268 10.48 -19.85 -1.54
CA PRO A 268 9.16 -19.36 -1.17
C PRO A 268 8.77 -19.80 0.24
N SER A 269 8.10 -18.92 0.98
CA SER A 269 7.65 -19.21 2.34
C SER A 269 6.66 -20.37 2.39
N GLU A 270 6.80 -21.24 3.40
CA GLU A 270 5.89 -22.32 3.72
C GLU A 270 5.40 -22.16 5.18
N SER A 271 5.00 -20.97 5.57
CA SER A 271 4.63 -20.61 6.94
C SER A 271 3.24 -21.10 7.37
N GLY A 272 2.41 -21.57 6.43
CA GLY A 272 1.01 -21.94 6.63
C GLY A 272 0.03 -20.78 6.42
N LEU A 273 0.49 -19.51 6.34
CA LEU A 273 -0.34 -18.37 5.92
C LEU A 273 -0.28 -18.19 4.40
N ILE A 274 -1.45 -17.97 3.79
CA ILE A 274 -1.58 -17.79 2.34
C ILE A 274 -2.03 -16.37 1.95
N SER A 275 -2.57 -15.61 2.90
CA SER A 275 -2.92 -14.20 2.73
C SER A 275 -2.82 -13.45 4.05
N ALA A 276 -2.37 -12.21 3.99
CA ALA A 276 -2.37 -11.28 5.11
C ALA A 276 -2.76 -9.89 4.62
N THR A 277 -3.85 -9.35 5.17
CA THR A 277 -4.29 -7.97 4.94
C THR A 277 -4.03 -7.18 6.20
N VAL A 278 -3.20 -6.14 6.12
CA VAL A 278 -2.73 -5.37 7.28
C VAL A 278 -3.15 -3.92 7.14
N VAL A 279 -3.71 -3.36 8.23
CA VAL A 279 -3.97 -1.94 8.44
C VAL A 279 -2.89 -1.40 9.37
N ALA A 280 -2.16 -0.37 8.97
CA ALA A 280 -1.08 0.22 9.76
C ALA A 280 -1.03 1.75 9.60
N GLU A 281 -0.20 2.41 10.41
CA GLU A 281 -0.06 3.88 10.43
C GLU A 281 0.62 4.46 9.19
N SER A 282 1.35 3.65 8.42
CA SER A 282 1.98 4.06 7.16
C SER A 282 1.84 2.99 6.07
N GLY A 283 1.93 3.44 4.83
CA GLY A 283 1.86 2.55 3.66
C GLY A 283 3.04 1.56 3.64
N ILE A 284 4.27 2.04 3.88
CA ILE A 284 5.45 1.18 3.97
C ILE A 284 5.25 0.09 5.03
N MET A 285 4.77 0.44 6.22
CA MET A 285 4.57 -0.53 7.29
C MET A 285 3.44 -1.51 6.99
N SER A 286 2.33 -1.07 6.41
CA SER A 286 1.24 -1.98 6.02
C SER A 286 1.70 -3.01 4.98
N ASP A 287 2.48 -2.60 3.96
CA ASP A 287 3.00 -3.48 2.89
C ASP A 287 4.07 -4.44 3.45
N ALA A 288 5.03 -3.92 4.24
CA ALA A 288 6.07 -4.71 4.87
C ALA A 288 5.52 -5.76 5.84
N LEU A 289 4.60 -5.36 6.73
CA LEU A 289 4.00 -6.25 7.72
C LEU A 289 3.14 -7.33 7.07
N SER A 290 2.40 -7.00 5.98
CA SER A 290 1.62 -8.01 5.26
C SER A 290 2.52 -9.11 4.67
N THR A 291 3.68 -8.73 4.11
CA THR A 291 4.70 -9.67 3.62
C THR A 291 5.36 -10.46 4.78
N ALA A 292 5.72 -9.75 5.86
CA ALA A 292 6.34 -10.38 7.04
C ALA A 292 5.43 -11.46 7.66
N CYS A 293 4.11 -11.23 7.73
CA CYS A 293 3.17 -12.23 8.24
C CYS A 293 3.28 -13.57 7.49
N LEU A 294 3.32 -13.52 6.14
CA LEU A 294 3.47 -14.71 5.33
C LEU A 294 4.83 -15.40 5.48
N LEU A 295 5.84 -14.68 5.94
CA LEU A 295 7.18 -15.25 6.18
C LEU A 295 7.31 -15.94 7.54
N VAL A 296 6.66 -15.40 8.57
CA VAL A 296 6.87 -15.88 9.95
C VAL A 296 5.78 -16.83 10.45
N GLY A 297 4.62 -16.90 9.78
CA GLY A 297 3.46 -17.69 10.20
C GLY A 297 2.63 -17.01 11.29
N GLU A 298 1.44 -17.56 11.56
CA GLU A 298 0.38 -16.91 12.33
C GLU A 298 0.82 -16.45 13.72
N LYS A 299 1.40 -17.34 14.51
CA LYS A 299 1.77 -17.03 15.90
C LYS A 299 2.74 -15.85 16.00
N LYS A 300 3.81 -15.87 15.21
CA LYS A 300 4.82 -14.81 15.23
C LYS A 300 4.30 -13.53 14.57
N ALA A 301 3.43 -13.66 13.56
CA ALA A 301 2.76 -12.53 12.93
C ALA A 301 1.91 -11.76 13.95
N ILE A 302 1.12 -12.43 14.79
CA ILE A 302 0.33 -11.80 15.86
C ILE A 302 1.22 -10.99 16.79
N GLU A 303 2.32 -11.57 17.29
CA GLU A 303 3.27 -10.89 18.18
C GLU A 303 3.86 -9.61 17.54
N ILE A 304 4.21 -9.67 16.25
CA ILE A 304 4.79 -8.53 15.52
C ILE A 304 3.73 -7.45 15.29
N LEU A 305 2.52 -7.82 14.87
CA LEU A 305 1.42 -6.91 14.59
C LEU A 305 0.97 -6.17 15.87
N GLU A 306 0.81 -6.87 16.99
CA GLU A 306 0.48 -6.27 18.29
C GLU A 306 1.59 -5.32 18.73
N GLY A 307 2.86 -5.72 18.58
CA GLY A 307 4.01 -4.87 18.89
C GLY A 307 4.12 -3.61 18.03
N ALA A 308 3.62 -3.66 16.79
CA ALA A 308 3.57 -2.54 15.86
C ALA A 308 2.29 -1.70 15.99
N GLY A 309 1.31 -2.09 16.82
CA GLY A 309 0.01 -1.43 16.90
C GLY A 309 -0.82 -1.55 15.61
N ALA A 310 -0.55 -2.58 14.78
CA ALA A 310 -1.23 -2.81 13.53
C ALA A 310 -2.39 -3.80 13.69
N SER A 311 -3.42 -3.65 12.84
CA SER A 311 -4.54 -4.59 12.78
C SER A 311 -4.46 -5.42 11.52
N ALA A 312 -4.93 -6.69 11.56
CA ALA A 312 -4.81 -7.55 10.41
C ALA A 312 -5.92 -8.60 10.28
N ILE A 313 -6.05 -9.10 9.05
CA ILE A 313 -6.79 -10.31 8.69
C ILE A 313 -5.79 -11.30 8.12
N LEU A 314 -5.56 -12.41 8.82
CA LEU A 314 -4.67 -13.49 8.42
C LEU A 314 -5.51 -14.67 7.92
N VAL A 315 -5.08 -15.30 6.84
CA VAL A 315 -5.76 -16.46 6.24
C VAL A 315 -4.78 -17.60 6.07
N ASP A 316 -5.11 -18.77 6.63
CA ASP A 316 -4.31 -19.98 6.50
C ASP A 316 -4.66 -20.83 5.25
N GLU A 317 -3.93 -21.90 5.03
CA GLU A 317 -4.12 -22.86 3.93
C GLU A 317 -5.51 -23.52 3.93
N ASN A 318 -6.17 -23.61 5.11
CA ASN A 318 -7.49 -24.19 5.28
C ASN A 318 -8.60 -23.13 5.16
N LEU A 319 -8.26 -21.89 4.78
CA LEU A 319 -9.15 -20.73 4.72
C LEU A 319 -9.73 -20.31 6.07
N ASN A 320 -9.07 -20.68 7.18
CA ASN A 320 -9.41 -20.10 8.47
C ASN A 320 -8.95 -18.66 8.52
N ILE A 321 -9.81 -17.80 9.08
CA ILE A 321 -9.55 -16.38 9.21
C ILE A 321 -9.27 -16.04 10.67
N THR A 322 -8.10 -15.45 10.93
CA THR A 322 -7.73 -14.89 12.24
C THR A 322 -7.66 -13.36 12.11
N THR A 323 -8.33 -12.63 13.00
CA THR A 323 -8.26 -11.18 13.10
C THR A 323 -7.35 -10.77 14.25
N VAL A 324 -6.51 -9.75 14.03
CA VAL A 324 -5.58 -9.19 15.02
C VAL A 324 -5.86 -7.70 15.17
N GLY A 325 -5.87 -7.20 16.40
CA GLY A 325 -6.16 -5.81 16.71
C GLY A 325 -7.63 -5.42 16.50
N GLU A 326 -7.92 -4.11 16.53
CA GLU A 326 -9.26 -3.58 16.26
C GLU A 326 -9.43 -3.35 14.76
N ILE A 327 -10.31 -4.10 14.12
CA ILE A 327 -10.59 -3.99 12.69
C ILE A 327 -12.09 -4.15 12.43
N ASP A 328 -12.69 -3.17 11.74
CA ASP A 328 -14.09 -3.20 11.33
C ASP A 328 -14.20 -4.06 10.06
N PHE A 329 -14.31 -5.38 10.24
CA PHE A 329 -14.35 -6.36 9.17
C PHE A 329 -15.70 -7.07 9.11
N GLU A 330 -16.45 -6.82 8.05
CA GLU A 330 -17.70 -7.49 7.72
C GLU A 330 -17.38 -8.72 6.84
N LYS A 331 -17.39 -9.91 7.45
CA LYS A 331 -17.17 -11.18 6.72
C LYS A 331 -18.35 -11.46 5.79
N GLN A 332 -18.08 -11.92 4.57
CA GLN A 332 -19.08 -12.32 3.60
C GLN A 332 -19.53 -13.78 3.82
#